data_7f58518a88c61298faad56c115411e08
#
_entry.id   7f58518a88c61298faad56c115411e08
#
_cell.length_a   1.000
_cell.length_b   1.000
_cell.length_c   1.000
_cell.angle_alpha   90.00
_cell.angle_beta   90.00
_cell.angle_gamma   90.00
#
_symmetry.space_group_name_H-M   'P 1'
#
loop_
_entity.id
_entity.type
_entity.pdbx_description
1 polymer ?
#
loop_
_entity_poly.entity_id
_entity_poly.type
_entity_poly.pdbx_seq_one_letter_code
_entity_poly.pdbx_strand_id
1 'polypeptide(L)'
;MRYLRGFLVVLLFAIFGVCSLFLGLVILPVLGFFVKNKRECFSHLIHKLWKFYTNLFVLLKLIKIDVKNFEQTRGKIIVSTHPTFIDIMILIGLYDNSLCLAKKELLNNIFLKNIIKNVYIPNNVELEEFKRISIEALNDGYNIIIFPTGTRTVEGEDLKIHKGAAALQIASGADIIPIKLECDYPFLQKGNPIYDASDRLITYTISQLDTIKLSDFDEKSEIKLRKAISEKIKFDFTN
;
A
#
# COMPACT_ATOMS: atom_id res chain seq x y z
N MET A 1 -24.88 -8.21 17.11
CA MET A 1 -23.54 -7.53 17.11
C MET A 1 -23.04 -7.24 15.70
N ARG A 2 -23.15 -8.16 14.73
CA ARG A 2 -22.70 -8.00 13.33
C ARG A 2 -23.22 -6.71 12.66
N TYR A 3 -24.53 -6.42 12.78
CA TYR A 3 -25.14 -5.22 12.20
C TYR A 3 -24.60 -3.91 12.79
N LEU A 4 -24.35 -3.84 14.10
CA LEU A 4 -23.75 -2.67 14.74
C LEU A 4 -22.32 -2.46 14.24
N ARG A 5 -21.54 -3.53 14.13
CA ARG A 5 -20.17 -3.45 13.57
C ARG A 5 -20.18 -3.03 12.11
N GLY A 6 -21.08 -3.57 11.31
CA GLY A 6 -21.27 -3.15 9.91
C GLY A 6 -21.64 -1.69 9.80
N PHE A 7 -22.56 -1.19 10.63
CA PHE A 7 -22.90 0.22 10.69
C PHE A 7 -21.69 1.11 11.04
N LEU A 8 -20.89 0.70 12.06
CA LEU A 8 -19.68 1.43 12.44
C LEU A 8 -18.67 1.49 11.29
N VAL A 9 -18.50 0.41 10.55
CA VAL A 9 -17.61 0.38 9.37
C VAL A 9 -18.08 1.38 8.31
N VAL A 10 -19.38 1.36 7.97
CA VAL A 10 -19.95 2.30 6.99
C VAL A 10 -19.79 3.74 7.45
N LEU A 11 -20.04 4.01 8.73
CA LEU A 11 -19.87 5.32 9.33
C LEU A 11 -18.43 5.80 9.26
N LEU A 12 -17.46 4.95 9.58
CA LEU A 12 -16.04 5.26 9.45
C LEU A 12 -15.66 5.60 8.01
N PHE A 13 -16.14 4.85 7.02
CA PHE A 13 -15.87 5.15 5.62
C PHE A 13 -16.57 6.43 5.13
N ALA A 14 -17.76 6.74 5.63
CA ALA A 14 -18.43 8.01 5.34
C ALA A 14 -17.62 9.19 5.89
N ILE A 15 -17.18 9.11 7.16
CA ILE A 15 -16.33 10.13 7.79
C ILE A 15 -15.00 10.24 7.01
N PHE A 16 -14.37 9.11 6.68
CA PHE A 16 -13.15 9.08 5.88
C PHE A 16 -13.34 9.81 4.53
N GLY A 17 -14.44 9.58 3.82
CA GLY A 17 -14.73 10.25 2.55
C GLY A 17 -14.81 11.77 2.73
N VAL A 18 -15.58 12.25 3.72
CA VAL A 18 -15.71 13.69 4.00
C VAL A 18 -14.36 14.30 4.41
N CYS A 19 -13.63 13.63 5.33
CA CYS A 19 -12.31 14.10 5.77
C CYS A 19 -11.29 14.11 4.63
N SER A 20 -11.31 13.10 3.75
CA SER A 20 -10.42 13.04 2.58
C SER A 20 -10.71 14.14 1.57
N LEU A 21 -12.00 14.46 1.36
CA LEU A 21 -12.40 15.57 0.50
C LEU A 21 -11.91 16.90 1.06
N PHE A 22 -12.13 17.15 2.35
CA PHE A 22 -11.63 18.34 3.04
C PHE A 22 -10.11 18.45 3.04
N LEU A 23 -9.42 17.35 3.33
CA LEU A 23 -7.96 17.27 3.25
C LEU A 23 -7.46 17.63 1.85
N GLY A 24 -8.03 17.04 0.81
CA GLY A 24 -7.59 17.25 -0.57
C GLY A 24 -7.94 18.61 -1.15
N LEU A 25 -9.07 19.22 -0.75
CA LEU A 25 -9.53 20.50 -1.29
C LEU A 25 -9.07 21.72 -0.49
N VAL A 26 -8.83 21.56 0.80
CA VAL A 26 -8.51 22.67 1.70
C VAL A 26 -7.11 22.53 2.30
N ILE A 27 -6.87 21.44 3.03
CA ILE A 27 -5.64 21.32 3.84
C ILE A 27 -4.39 21.22 2.95
N LEU A 28 -4.37 20.32 1.96
CA LEU A 28 -3.19 20.14 1.11
C LEU A 28 -2.87 21.39 0.27
N PRO A 29 -3.84 22.08 -0.37
CA PRO A 29 -3.57 23.34 -1.05
C PRO A 29 -3.04 24.43 -0.13
N VAL A 30 -3.67 24.62 1.04
CA VAL A 30 -3.25 25.64 2.02
C VAL A 30 -1.84 25.35 2.54
N LEU A 31 -1.57 24.11 3.00
CA LEU A 31 -0.23 23.72 3.44
C LEU A 31 0.81 23.87 2.32
N GLY A 32 0.43 23.50 1.08
CA GLY A 32 1.30 23.64 -0.09
C GLY A 32 1.72 25.06 -0.42
N PHE A 33 1.05 26.07 0.14
CA PHE A 33 1.46 27.49 0.03
C PHE A 33 2.63 27.82 0.95
N PHE A 34 2.68 27.15 2.12
CA PHE A 34 3.65 27.47 3.19
C PHE A 34 4.87 26.55 3.21
N VAL A 35 4.80 25.37 2.58
CA VAL A 35 5.89 24.38 2.64
C VAL A 35 6.72 24.36 1.37
N LYS A 36 8.06 24.30 1.53
CA LYS A 36 9.00 24.18 0.41
C LYS A 36 8.99 22.77 -0.18
N ASN A 37 9.08 21.75 0.65
CA ASN A 37 9.05 20.35 0.25
C ASN A 37 7.64 19.75 0.45
N LYS A 38 6.79 19.91 -0.57
CA LYS A 38 5.39 19.44 -0.52
C LYS A 38 5.31 17.92 -0.39
N ARG A 39 6.15 17.17 -1.12
CA ARG A 39 6.12 15.70 -1.12
C ARG A 39 6.38 15.17 0.29
N GLU A 40 7.40 15.68 0.97
CA GLU A 40 7.75 15.28 2.33
C GLU A 40 6.65 15.61 3.34
N CYS A 41 6.18 16.86 3.34
CA CYS A 41 5.13 17.30 4.24
C CYS A 41 3.84 16.48 4.05
N PHE A 42 3.43 16.25 2.81
CA PHE A 42 2.19 15.55 2.51
C PHE A 42 2.28 14.05 2.79
N SER A 43 3.40 13.39 2.43
CA SER A 43 3.59 11.97 2.76
C SER A 43 3.58 11.73 4.27
N HIS A 44 4.25 12.58 5.04
CA HIS A 44 4.25 12.50 6.50
C HIS A 44 2.86 12.76 7.12
N LEU A 45 2.13 13.75 6.60
CA LEU A 45 0.76 14.01 7.01
C LEU A 45 -0.14 12.81 6.73
N ILE A 46 -0.06 12.25 5.52
CA ILE A 46 -0.86 11.07 5.12
C ILE A 46 -0.48 9.84 5.96
N HIS A 47 0.81 9.62 6.23
CA HIS A 47 1.25 8.57 7.16
C HIS A 47 0.54 8.68 8.52
N LYS A 48 0.57 9.87 9.15
CA LYS A 48 -0.09 10.09 10.44
C LYS A 48 -1.60 9.90 10.39
N LEU A 49 -2.25 10.41 9.34
CA LEU A 49 -3.69 10.32 9.18
C LEU A 49 -4.14 8.88 8.92
N TRP A 50 -3.42 8.11 8.08
CA TRP A 50 -3.74 6.71 7.80
C TRP A 50 -3.51 5.85 9.04
N LYS A 51 -2.41 6.08 9.78
CA LYS A 51 -2.16 5.43 11.06
C LYS A 51 -3.27 5.73 12.08
N PHE A 52 -3.68 6.98 12.19
CA PHE A 52 -4.78 7.38 13.07
C PHE A 52 -6.09 6.68 12.64
N TYR A 53 -6.41 6.69 11.34
CA TYR A 53 -7.62 6.08 10.82
C TYR A 53 -7.66 4.55 11.05
N THR A 54 -6.58 3.85 10.79
CA THR A 54 -6.51 2.40 11.06
C THR A 54 -6.60 2.11 12.57
N ASN A 55 -6.02 2.97 13.41
CA ASN A 55 -6.14 2.86 14.87
C ASN A 55 -7.58 3.06 15.37
N LEU A 56 -8.44 3.80 14.66
CA LEU A 56 -9.87 3.88 15.01
C LEU A 56 -10.57 2.52 14.86
N PHE A 57 -10.23 1.74 13.81
CA PHE A 57 -10.77 0.38 13.68
C PHE A 57 -10.32 -0.53 14.84
N VAL A 58 -9.07 -0.37 15.29
CA VAL A 58 -8.53 -1.12 16.43
C VAL A 58 -9.22 -0.68 17.73
N LEU A 59 -9.35 0.62 17.98
CA LEU A 59 -10.00 1.20 19.15
C LEU A 59 -11.47 0.75 19.28
N LEU A 60 -12.19 0.71 18.16
CA LEU A 60 -13.57 0.25 18.09
C LEU A 60 -13.69 -1.30 18.10
N LYS A 61 -12.58 -2.00 18.28
CA LYS A 61 -12.50 -3.46 18.29
C LYS A 61 -13.11 -4.12 17.04
N LEU A 62 -13.02 -3.42 15.90
CA LEU A 62 -13.43 -3.97 14.61
C LEU A 62 -12.34 -4.88 14.05
N ILE A 63 -11.07 -4.47 14.19
CA ILE A 63 -9.90 -5.23 13.76
C ILE A 63 -8.85 -5.28 14.87
N LYS A 64 -7.95 -6.26 14.78
CA LYS A 64 -6.66 -6.33 15.47
C LYS A 64 -5.57 -6.35 14.42
N ILE A 65 -4.47 -5.67 14.65
CA ILE A 65 -3.30 -5.68 13.77
C ILE A 65 -2.14 -6.31 14.54
N ASP A 66 -1.70 -7.47 14.08
CA ASP A 66 -0.53 -8.19 14.58
C ASP A 66 0.63 -7.98 13.59
N VAL A 67 1.69 -7.32 14.06
CA VAL A 67 2.88 -7.04 13.23
C VAL A 67 4.03 -7.90 13.68
N LYS A 68 4.67 -8.62 12.74
CA LYS A 68 5.76 -9.55 12.99
C LYS A 68 7.01 -9.15 12.20
N ASN A 69 8.17 -9.25 12.82
CA ASN A 69 9.50 -9.03 12.22
C ASN A 69 9.64 -7.66 11.52
N PHE A 70 8.96 -6.64 12.04
CA PHE A 70 8.87 -5.34 11.40
C PHE A 70 10.10 -4.48 11.69
N GLU A 71 10.70 -3.97 10.62
CA GLU A 71 11.76 -2.96 10.68
C GLU A 71 11.42 -1.76 9.80
N GLN A 72 11.66 -0.57 10.33
CA GLN A 72 11.55 0.65 9.53
C GLN A 72 12.63 0.69 8.47
N THR A 73 12.24 1.05 7.25
CA THR A 73 13.15 1.15 6.11
C THR A 73 12.97 2.47 5.38
N ARG A 74 13.99 2.84 4.59
CA ARG A 74 13.95 3.99 3.69
C ARG A 74 14.59 3.63 2.35
N GLY A 75 14.06 4.19 1.27
CA GLY A 75 14.58 3.96 -0.07
C GLY A 75 14.44 2.50 -0.53
N LYS A 76 13.40 1.81 -0.10
CA LYS A 76 13.16 0.40 -0.43
C LYS A 76 11.86 0.22 -1.20
N ILE A 77 11.80 -0.85 -1.97
CA ILE A 77 10.59 -1.28 -2.67
C ILE A 77 9.84 -2.23 -1.74
N ILE A 78 8.69 -1.82 -1.24
CA ILE A 78 7.84 -2.65 -0.39
C ILE A 78 6.83 -3.35 -1.29
N VAL A 79 6.86 -4.67 -1.36
CA VAL A 79 5.86 -5.46 -2.05
C VAL A 79 4.95 -6.15 -1.04
N SER A 80 3.64 -6.17 -1.29
CA SER A 80 2.70 -6.80 -0.34
C SER A 80 1.61 -7.59 -1.04
N THR A 81 1.15 -8.64 -0.39
CA THR A 81 -0.17 -9.23 -0.66
C THR A 81 -1.25 -8.18 -0.43
N HIS A 82 -2.42 -8.34 -1.06
CA HIS A 82 -3.48 -7.33 -1.04
C HIS A 82 -4.87 -7.96 -0.86
N PRO A 83 -5.18 -8.53 0.32
CA PRO A 83 -6.48 -9.15 0.55
C PRO A 83 -7.63 -8.15 0.65
N THR A 84 -7.40 -6.92 1.19
CA THR A 84 -8.49 -6.03 1.57
C THR A 84 -8.32 -4.58 1.08
N PHE A 85 -9.37 -3.77 1.21
CA PHE A 85 -9.34 -2.38 0.76
C PHE A 85 -8.44 -1.49 1.63
N ILE A 86 -8.30 -1.78 2.93
CA ILE A 86 -7.55 -0.91 3.87
C ILE A 86 -6.07 -1.24 3.97
N ASP A 87 -5.58 -2.24 3.26
CA ASP A 87 -4.17 -2.69 3.34
C ASP A 87 -3.19 -1.56 3.06
N ILE A 88 -3.49 -0.72 2.06
CA ILE A 88 -2.64 0.42 1.73
C ILE A 88 -2.56 1.43 2.87
N MET A 89 -3.67 1.64 3.60
CA MET A 89 -3.69 2.56 4.74
C MET A 89 -2.87 1.99 5.90
N ILE A 90 -2.95 0.69 6.11
CA ILE A 90 -2.15 -0.02 7.12
C ILE A 90 -0.66 0.11 6.79
N LEU A 91 -0.27 -0.20 5.55
CA LEU A 91 1.13 -0.14 5.13
C LEU A 91 1.70 1.28 5.17
N ILE A 92 0.98 2.29 4.66
CA ILE A 92 1.42 3.69 4.77
C ILE A 92 1.46 4.12 6.25
N GLY A 93 0.55 3.63 7.08
CA GLY A 93 0.55 3.89 8.53
C GLY A 93 1.67 3.18 9.30
N LEU A 94 2.28 2.15 8.73
CA LEU A 94 3.44 1.46 9.29
C LEU A 94 4.76 2.07 8.80
N TYR A 95 4.90 2.30 7.50
CA TYR A 95 6.12 2.84 6.90
C TYR A 95 5.99 4.33 6.67
N ASP A 96 6.76 5.12 7.41
CA ASP A 96 6.89 6.57 7.15
C ASP A 96 7.59 6.80 5.80
N ASN A 97 7.41 7.99 5.22
CA ASN A 97 7.99 8.35 3.92
C ASN A 97 7.72 7.31 2.83
N SER A 98 6.45 6.91 2.67
CA SER A 98 6.06 5.94 1.66
C SER A 98 5.17 6.57 0.59
N LEU A 99 5.42 6.19 -0.66
CA LEU A 99 4.56 6.46 -1.79
C LEU A 99 3.99 5.14 -2.30
N CYS A 100 2.76 5.15 -2.76
CA CYS A 100 2.14 3.94 -3.32
C CYS A 100 1.80 4.13 -4.80
N LEU A 101 1.87 3.04 -5.57
CA LEU A 101 1.30 3.04 -6.90
C LEU A 101 -0.23 3.06 -6.81
N ALA A 102 -0.83 4.03 -7.50
CA ALA A 102 -2.28 4.17 -7.59
C ALA A 102 -2.78 3.88 -9.00
N LYS A 103 -3.89 3.16 -9.09
CA LYS A 103 -4.59 2.97 -10.37
C LYS A 103 -5.14 4.31 -10.87
N LYS A 104 -5.08 4.53 -12.19
CA LYS A 104 -5.62 5.73 -12.85
C LYS A 104 -7.07 6.00 -12.48
N GLU A 105 -7.89 4.95 -12.35
CA GLU A 105 -9.31 5.06 -12.01
C GLU A 105 -9.55 5.77 -10.68
N LEU A 106 -8.60 5.67 -9.72
CA LEU A 106 -8.68 6.36 -8.45
C LEU A 106 -8.54 7.89 -8.59
N LEU A 107 -7.93 8.38 -9.67
CA LEU A 107 -7.89 9.82 -9.99
C LEU A 107 -9.27 10.38 -10.38
N ASN A 108 -10.23 9.52 -10.73
CA ASN A 108 -11.62 9.90 -10.98
C ASN A 108 -12.46 9.94 -9.69
N ASN A 109 -11.95 9.41 -8.57
CA ASN A 109 -12.64 9.44 -7.30
C ASN A 109 -12.53 10.85 -6.68
N ILE A 110 -13.66 11.55 -6.54
CA ILE A 110 -13.73 12.94 -6.05
C ILE A 110 -13.13 13.10 -4.64
N PHE A 111 -13.22 12.07 -3.80
CA PHE A 111 -12.73 12.10 -2.42
C PHE A 111 -11.22 11.92 -2.33
N LEU A 112 -10.61 11.18 -3.26
CA LEU A 112 -9.21 10.74 -3.17
C LEU A 112 -8.29 11.41 -4.20
N LYS A 113 -8.82 11.93 -5.32
CA LYS A 113 -8.00 12.39 -6.45
C LYS A 113 -6.89 13.39 -6.07
N ASN A 114 -7.18 14.32 -5.16
CA ASN A 114 -6.22 15.35 -4.76
C ASN A 114 -5.14 14.79 -3.82
N ILE A 115 -5.49 13.81 -2.99
CA ILE A 115 -4.53 13.08 -2.16
C ILE A 115 -3.62 12.26 -3.07
N ILE A 116 -4.21 11.49 -4.00
CA ILE A 116 -3.46 10.63 -4.92
C ILE A 116 -2.48 11.42 -5.78
N LYS A 117 -2.89 12.56 -6.33
CA LYS A 117 -2.00 13.42 -7.13
C LYS A 117 -0.76 13.90 -6.38
N ASN A 118 -0.84 14.03 -5.05
CA ASN A 118 0.24 14.60 -4.24
C ASN A 118 1.14 13.57 -3.56
N VAL A 119 0.63 12.36 -3.31
CA VAL A 119 1.30 11.37 -2.44
C VAL A 119 1.44 10.00 -3.11
N TYR A 120 0.84 9.79 -4.27
CA TYR A 120 0.89 8.51 -4.98
C TYR A 120 1.58 8.65 -6.34
N ILE A 121 2.10 7.55 -6.84
CA ILE A 121 2.65 7.46 -8.20
C ILE A 121 1.56 6.84 -9.09
N PRO A 122 1.06 7.54 -10.13
CA PRO A 122 0.07 6.99 -11.02
C PRO A 122 0.64 5.82 -11.85
N ASN A 123 -0.09 4.73 -11.96
CA ASN A 123 0.34 3.56 -12.75
C ASN A 123 0.05 3.64 -14.26
N ASN A 124 -0.47 4.78 -14.71
CA ASN A 124 -0.84 5.02 -16.12
C ASN A 124 0.20 5.82 -16.91
N VAL A 125 1.32 6.13 -16.30
CA VAL A 125 2.46 6.73 -17.00
C VAL A 125 3.22 5.65 -17.77
N GLU A 126 3.94 6.04 -18.81
CA GLU A 126 4.82 5.13 -19.53
C GLU A 126 5.84 4.48 -18.59
N LEU A 127 6.27 3.26 -18.92
CA LEU A 127 7.15 2.48 -18.05
C LEU A 127 8.44 3.25 -17.68
N GLU A 128 9.01 3.98 -18.60
CA GLU A 128 10.24 4.75 -18.35
C GLU A 128 9.99 5.95 -17.43
N GLU A 129 8.86 6.63 -17.59
CA GLU A 129 8.49 7.73 -16.69
C GLU A 129 8.16 7.21 -15.29
N PHE A 130 7.49 6.06 -15.18
CA PHE A 130 7.27 5.36 -13.90
C PHE A 130 8.60 5.06 -13.21
N LYS A 131 9.57 4.47 -13.95
CA LYS A 131 10.90 4.17 -13.40
C LYS A 131 11.58 5.44 -12.93
N ARG A 132 11.60 6.49 -13.76
CA ARG A 132 12.24 7.77 -13.44
C ARG A 132 11.72 8.37 -12.14
N ILE A 133 10.39 8.51 -12.01
CA ILE A 133 9.75 9.08 -10.81
C ILE A 133 10.02 8.21 -9.58
N SER A 134 9.98 6.89 -9.76
CA SER A 134 10.18 5.95 -8.66
C SER A 134 11.63 5.91 -8.19
N ILE A 135 12.60 5.93 -9.11
CA ILE A 135 14.04 5.98 -8.78
C ILE A 135 14.39 7.28 -8.06
N GLU A 136 13.87 8.42 -8.55
CA GLU A 136 14.04 9.70 -7.87
C GLU A 136 13.52 9.63 -6.42
N ALA A 137 12.31 9.13 -6.24
CA ALA A 137 11.72 8.98 -4.90
C ALA A 137 12.50 8.02 -3.99
N LEU A 138 12.99 6.89 -4.51
CA LEU A 138 13.84 5.95 -3.76
C LEU A 138 15.15 6.61 -3.31
N ASN A 139 15.79 7.40 -4.20
CA ASN A 139 17.02 8.14 -3.90
C ASN A 139 16.80 9.23 -2.85
N ASP A 140 15.61 9.85 -2.85
CA ASP A 140 15.17 10.80 -1.82
C ASP A 140 14.81 10.14 -0.48
N GLY A 141 14.93 8.79 -0.39
CA GLY A 141 14.66 8.02 0.80
C GLY A 141 13.19 7.65 1.02
N TYR A 142 12.33 7.81 0.01
CA TYR A 142 10.96 7.30 0.07
C TYR A 142 10.91 5.80 -0.22
N ASN A 143 10.05 5.08 0.49
CA ASN A 143 9.70 3.72 0.13
C ASN A 143 8.62 3.73 -0.97
N ILE A 144 8.68 2.78 -1.88
CA ILE A 144 7.66 2.60 -2.92
C ILE A 144 6.86 1.34 -2.62
N ILE A 145 5.58 1.51 -2.25
CA ILE A 145 4.67 0.40 -1.97
C ILE A 145 4.02 -0.06 -3.27
N ILE A 146 4.18 -1.35 -3.57
CA ILE A 146 3.64 -2.00 -4.77
C ILE A 146 2.84 -3.23 -4.37
N PHE A 147 1.60 -3.33 -4.85
CA PHE A 147 0.84 -4.57 -4.80
C PHE A 147 1.05 -5.31 -6.12
N PRO A 148 1.92 -6.34 -6.16
CA PRO A 148 2.36 -6.93 -7.42
C PRO A 148 1.27 -7.73 -8.12
N THR A 149 0.17 -8.04 -7.47
CA THR A 149 -1.02 -8.65 -8.07
C THR A 149 -1.88 -7.65 -8.85
N GLY A 150 -1.66 -6.34 -8.65
CA GLY A 150 -2.41 -5.25 -9.30
C GLY A 150 -3.88 -5.14 -8.91
N THR A 151 -4.41 -6.07 -8.15
CA THR A 151 -5.78 -6.08 -7.62
C THR A 151 -5.82 -6.82 -6.30
N ARG A 152 -6.91 -6.65 -5.53
CA ARG A 152 -7.13 -7.43 -4.31
C ARG A 152 -7.21 -8.91 -4.64
N THR A 153 -6.51 -9.72 -3.83
CA THR A 153 -6.46 -11.19 -3.95
C THR A 153 -7.60 -11.82 -3.18
N VAL A 154 -8.09 -12.94 -3.70
CA VAL A 154 -9.07 -13.78 -3.03
C VAL A 154 -8.35 -15.06 -2.61
N GLU A 155 -8.68 -15.57 -1.41
CA GLU A 155 -8.10 -16.82 -0.90
C GLU A 155 -8.39 -17.98 -1.87
N GLY A 156 -7.36 -18.79 -2.14
CA GLY A 156 -7.45 -19.93 -3.07
C GLY A 156 -7.23 -19.58 -4.56
N GLU A 157 -7.14 -18.30 -4.92
CA GLU A 157 -6.76 -17.92 -6.29
C GLU A 157 -5.23 -17.99 -6.50
N ASP A 158 -4.80 -18.44 -7.70
CA ASP A 158 -3.39 -18.41 -8.07
C ASP A 158 -2.88 -16.96 -8.15
N LEU A 159 -1.80 -16.66 -7.42
CA LEU A 159 -1.21 -15.31 -7.38
C LEU A 159 -0.49 -15.02 -8.71
N LYS A 160 -1.05 -14.13 -9.49
CA LYS A 160 -0.39 -13.59 -10.67
C LYS A 160 0.45 -12.38 -10.30
N ILE A 161 1.76 -12.55 -10.21
CA ILE A 161 2.70 -11.48 -9.90
C ILE A 161 3.10 -10.73 -11.18
N HIS A 162 2.81 -9.42 -11.22
CA HIS A 162 3.26 -8.52 -12.28
C HIS A 162 4.73 -8.12 -12.08
N LYS A 163 5.46 -7.99 -13.18
CA LYS A 163 6.91 -7.77 -13.21
C LYS A 163 7.35 -6.33 -12.88
N GLY A 164 6.43 -5.44 -12.48
CA GLY A 164 6.73 -4.03 -12.21
C GLY A 164 7.71 -3.81 -11.07
N ALA A 165 7.54 -4.52 -9.95
CA ALA A 165 8.46 -4.42 -8.80
C ALA A 165 9.86 -4.92 -9.17
N ALA A 166 9.95 -6.06 -9.86
CA ALA A 166 11.23 -6.60 -10.35
C ALA A 166 11.92 -5.66 -11.34
N ALA A 167 11.15 -5.04 -12.26
CA ALA A 167 11.69 -4.06 -13.20
C ALA A 167 12.24 -2.81 -12.48
N LEU A 168 11.53 -2.35 -11.44
CA LEU A 168 11.98 -1.22 -10.63
C LEU A 168 13.23 -1.57 -9.82
N GLN A 169 13.31 -2.76 -9.22
CA GLN A 169 14.51 -3.22 -8.52
C GLN A 169 15.73 -3.22 -9.43
N ILE A 170 15.61 -3.80 -10.61
CA ILE A 170 16.73 -3.87 -11.58
C ILE A 170 17.17 -2.46 -12.00
N ALA A 171 16.21 -1.55 -12.23
CA ALA A 171 16.53 -0.19 -12.68
C ALA A 171 17.10 0.71 -11.59
N SER A 172 16.67 0.53 -10.33
CA SER A 172 17.06 1.38 -9.20
C SER A 172 18.21 0.82 -8.36
N GLY A 173 18.43 -0.50 -8.37
CA GLY A 173 19.31 -1.18 -7.43
C GLY A 173 18.76 -1.27 -6.01
N ALA A 174 17.55 -0.75 -5.75
CA ALA A 174 16.95 -0.79 -4.41
C ALA A 174 16.48 -2.20 -4.05
N ASP A 175 16.65 -2.59 -2.78
CA ASP A 175 16.16 -3.86 -2.29
C ASP A 175 14.62 -3.91 -2.23
N ILE A 176 14.07 -5.14 -2.38
CA ILE A 176 12.65 -5.40 -2.16
C ILE A 176 12.45 -5.95 -0.75
N ILE A 177 11.48 -5.39 -0.03
CA ILE A 177 10.98 -5.87 1.26
C ILE A 177 9.61 -6.51 1.03
N PRO A 178 9.49 -7.85 1.05
CA PRO A 178 8.21 -8.51 0.94
C PRO A 178 7.45 -8.45 2.24
N ILE A 179 6.15 -8.13 2.17
CA ILE A 179 5.22 -8.09 3.29
C ILE A 179 4.08 -9.06 3.00
N LYS A 180 3.96 -10.10 3.81
CA LYS A 180 2.80 -10.99 3.79
C LYS A 180 1.73 -10.39 4.70
N LEU A 181 0.67 -9.86 4.10
CA LEU A 181 -0.48 -9.31 4.79
C LEU A 181 -1.64 -10.29 4.60
N GLU A 182 -2.20 -10.75 5.71
CA GLU A 182 -3.28 -11.73 5.78
C GLU A 182 -4.43 -11.18 6.62
N CYS A 183 -5.66 -11.53 6.27
CA CYS A 183 -6.86 -11.18 7.02
C CYS A 183 -7.69 -12.43 7.25
N ASP A 184 -8.01 -12.74 8.51
CA ASP A 184 -8.68 -13.97 8.91
C ASP A 184 -10.21 -13.99 8.66
N TYR A 185 -10.71 -12.98 7.97
CA TYR A 185 -12.10 -12.83 7.57
C TYR A 185 -12.18 -12.09 6.22
N PRO A 186 -13.11 -12.41 5.31
CA PRO A 186 -13.25 -11.75 4.02
C PRO A 186 -13.76 -10.29 4.16
N PHE A 187 -13.21 -9.53 5.10
CA PHE A 187 -13.54 -8.15 5.40
C PHE A 187 -13.01 -7.22 4.33
N LEU A 188 -13.88 -6.43 3.71
CA LEU A 188 -13.50 -5.49 2.65
C LEU A 188 -12.77 -6.12 1.46
N GLN A 189 -12.93 -7.42 1.25
CA GLN A 189 -12.42 -8.11 0.08
C GLN A 189 -13.17 -7.66 -1.19
N LYS A 190 -12.61 -8.02 -2.33
CA LYS A 190 -13.25 -7.77 -3.64
C LYS A 190 -14.57 -8.54 -3.72
N GLY A 191 -15.65 -7.83 -4.03
CA GLY A 191 -16.99 -8.42 -4.16
C GLY A 191 -17.81 -8.46 -2.86
N ASN A 192 -17.19 -8.25 -1.71
CA ASN A 192 -17.93 -8.22 -0.44
C ASN A 192 -18.46 -6.81 -0.12
N PRO A 193 -19.66 -6.70 0.44
CA PRO A 193 -20.22 -5.43 0.85
C PRO A 193 -19.40 -4.76 1.95
N ILE A 194 -19.30 -3.42 1.91
CA ILE A 194 -18.56 -2.64 2.91
C ILE A 194 -19.11 -2.80 4.33
N TYR A 195 -20.40 -3.10 4.47
CA TYR A 195 -21.06 -3.34 5.76
C TYR A 195 -20.93 -4.77 6.27
N ASP A 196 -20.30 -5.66 5.49
CA ASP A 196 -20.09 -7.04 5.93
C ASP A 196 -18.91 -7.12 6.91
N ALA A 197 -19.20 -6.84 8.16
CA ALA A 197 -18.28 -7.01 9.28
C ALA A 197 -18.62 -8.29 10.05
N SER A 198 -17.57 -9.00 10.50
CA SER A 198 -17.69 -10.18 11.35
C SER A 198 -18.40 -9.85 12.67
N ASP A 199 -18.99 -10.84 13.33
CA ASP A 199 -19.45 -10.76 14.72
C ASP A 199 -18.32 -10.90 15.75
N ARG A 200 -17.12 -11.31 15.29
CA ARG A 200 -15.88 -11.41 16.07
C ARG A 200 -14.85 -10.35 15.67
N LEU A 201 -13.81 -10.25 16.48
CA LEU A 201 -12.64 -9.44 16.15
C LEU A 201 -11.93 -10.04 14.92
N ILE A 202 -11.68 -9.20 13.93
CA ILE A 202 -10.99 -9.58 12.69
C ILE A 202 -9.49 -9.33 12.89
N THR A 203 -8.65 -10.30 12.56
CA THR A 203 -7.19 -10.19 12.73
C THR A 203 -6.51 -9.95 11.39
N TYR A 204 -5.74 -8.88 11.32
CA TYR A 204 -4.75 -8.63 10.27
C TYR A 204 -3.38 -9.06 10.78
N THR A 205 -2.77 -10.01 10.11
CA THR A 205 -1.39 -10.43 10.37
C THR A 205 -0.50 -9.82 9.29
N ILE A 206 0.53 -9.09 9.72
CA ILE A 206 1.47 -8.39 8.83
C ILE A 206 2.86 -8.91 9.16
N SER A 207 3.43 -9.70 8.26
CA SER A 207 4.75 -10.29 8.45
C SER A 207 5.72 -9.71 7.43
N GLN A 208 6.77 -9.04 7.92
CA GLN A 208 7.89 -8.66 7.06
C GLN A 208 8.75 -9.92 6.86
N LEU A 209 9.04 -10.22 5.60
CA LEU A 209 9.82 -11.37 5.17
C LEU A 209 11.25 -10.95 4.83
N ASP A 210 12.09 -11.91 4.48
CA ASP A 210 13.49 -11.66 4.14
C ASP A 210 13.64 -10.73 2.94
N THR A 211 14.58 -9.81 3.05
CA THR A 211 14.88 -8.84 1.99
C THR A 211 15.39 -9.54 0.74
N ILE A 212 14.81 -9.22 -0.41
CA ILE A 212 15.25 -9.69 -1.72
C ILE A 212 16.25 -8.68 -2.31
N LYS A 213 17.49 -9.09 -2.49
CA LYS A 213 18.56 -8.26 -3.06
C LYS A 213 18.89 -8.71 -4.49
N LEU A 214 19.39 -7.79 -5.31
CA LEU A 214 19.87 -8.16 -6.65
C LEU A 214 21.02 -9.17 -6.61
N SER A 215 21.86 -9.11 -5.55
CA SER A 215 22.96 -10.06 -5.33
C SER A 215 22.53 -11.49 -5.08
N ASP A 216 21.26 -11.72 -4.80
CA ASP A 216 20.72 -13.08 -4.55
C ASP A 216 20.47 -13.86 -5.86
N PHE A 217 20.73 -13.23 -7.01
CA PHE A 217 20.46 -13.78 -8.34
C PHE A 217 21.71 -13.74 -9.23
N ASP A 218 22.03 -14.86 -9.89
CA ASP A 218 23.17 -14.99 -10.83
C ASP A 218 22.76 -14.77 -12.30
N GLU A 219 21.52 -14.32 -12.55
CA GLU A 219 20.94 -14.20 -13.89
C GLU A 219 21.55 -13.02 -14.66
N LYS A 220 22.24 -13.30 -15.76
CA LYS A 220 22.86 -12.30 -16.63
C LYS A 220 21.89 -11.58 -17.57
N SER A 221 20.76 -12.21 -17.88
CA SER A 221 19.74 -11.63 -18.76
C SER A 221 18.70 -10.88 -17.92
N GLU A 222 18.44 -9.61 -18.24
CA GLU A 222 17.42 -8.80 -17.55
C GLU A 222 16.03 -9.46 -17.59
N ILE A 223 15.66 -10.12 -18.70
CA ILE A 223 14.37 -10.82 -18.84
C ILE A 223 14.28 -11.99 -17.85
N LYS A 224 15.35 -12.78 -17.73
CA LYS A 224 15.41 -13.91 -16.81
C LYS A 224 15.47 -13.44 -15.36
N LEU A 225 16.28 -12.42 -15.07
CA LEU A 225 16.39 -11.81 -13.75
C LEU A 225 15.04 -11.27 -13.27
N ARG A 226 14.31 -10.55 -14.14
CA ARG A 226 12.98 -10.05 -13.84
C ARG A 226 11.98 -11.17 -13.54
N LYS A 227 12.12 -12.30 -14.24
CA LYS A 227 11.30 -13.49 -13.99
C LYS A 227 11.65 -14.12 -12.65
N ALA A 228 12.95 -14.35 -12.35
CA ALA A 228 13.44 -14.95 -11.12
C ALA A 228 13.01 -14.13 -9.88
N ILE A 229 13.16 -12.80 -9.91
CA ILE A 229 12.71 -11.92 -8.83
C ILE A 229 11.18 -12.07 -8.61
N SER A 230 10.40 -12.09 -9.71
CA SER A 230 8.93 -12.21 -9.59
C SER A 230 8.50 -13.57 -9.05
N GLU A 231 9.22 -14.65 -9.39
CA GLU A 231 9.00 -15.99 -8.85
C GLU A 231 9.38 -16.07 -7.37
N LYS A 232 10.46 -15.41 -6.94
CA LYS A 232 10.83 -15.30 -5.53
C LYS A 232 9.76 -14.57 -4.73
N ILE A 233 9.24 -13.44 -5.22
CA ILE A 233 8.11 -12.73 -4.59
C ILE A 233 6.88 -13.64 -4.46
N LYS A 234 6.55 -14.39 -5.53
CA LYS A 234 5.42 -15.34 -5.51
C LYS A 234 5.63 -16.41 -4.45
N PHE A 235 6.82 -17.02 -4.42
CA PHE A 235 7.20 -18.04 -3.45
C PHE A 235 7.04 -17.54 -2.01
N ASP A 236 7.54 -16.34 -1.71
CA ASP A 236 7.48 -15.74 -0.37
C ASP A 236 6.04 -15.45 0.08
N PHE A 237 5.12 -15.18 -0.85
CA PHE A 237 3.72 -14.94 -0.52
C PHE A 237 2.89 -16.20 -0.36
N THR A 238 3.35 -17.32 -0.94
CA THR A 238 2.60 -18.59 -0.91
C THR A 238 3.06 -19.55 0.20
N ASN A 239 4.23 -19.33 0.75
CA ASN A 239 4.81 -20.10 1.87
C ASN A 239 4.90 -19.26 3.14
#